data_8fa67f8e106458ddae8c6218c68594f0
#
_entry.id   8fa67f8e106458ddae8c6218c68594f0
#
_cell.length_a   1.000
_cell.length_b   1.000
_cell.length_c   1.000
_cell.angle_alpha   90.00
_cell.angle_beta   90.00
_cell.angle_gamma   90.00
#
_symmetry.space_group_name_H-M   'P 1'
#
loop_
_entity.id
_entity.type
_entity.pdbx_description
1 polymer ?
#
loop_
_entity_poly.entity_id
_entity_poly.type
_entity_poly.pdbx_seq_one_letter_code
_entity_poly.pdbx_strand_id
1 'polypeptide(L)'
;MKNVHITSKLRFFSLNPSRLDDEQKKTLLEEIDVLLKNAWGKFDINFLENHTLTSEQITVARIGGELIGFCAINKKKILNKVVHYIEFTVIRKDFQKLGLGTRLSFF
;
A
#
# COMPACT_ATOMS: atom_id res chain seq x y z
N MET A 1 23.96 -3.18 12.31
CA MET A 1 24.17 -4.02 11.56
C MET A 1 23.09 -4.43 10.61
N LYS A 2 22.01 -4.54 10.95
CA LYS A 2 20.94 -5.09 10.18
C LYS A 2 20.32 -4.17 9.17
N ASN A 3 20.54 -2.86 9.30
CA ASN A 3 19.91 -1.88 8.44
C ASN A 3 20.33 -2.01 6.97
N VAL A 4 21.55 -2.45 6.73
CA VAL A 4 22.02 -2.66 5.36
C VAL A 4 21.23 -3.77 4.68
N HIS A 5 20.94 -4.83 5.41
CA HIS A 5 20.17 -5.95 4.87
C HIS A 5 18.70 -5.61 4.65
N ILE A 6 18.14 -4.72 5.47
CA ILE A 6 16.76 -4.27 5.28
C ILE A 6 16.61 -3.59 3.93
N THR A 7 17.52 -2.68 3.61
CA THR A 7 17.47 -1.96 2.33
C THR A 7 17.59 -2.89 1.14
N SER A 8 18.49 -3.88 1.19
CA SER A 8 18.69 -4.79 0.07
C SER A 8 17.54 -5.77 -0.13
N LYS A 9 16.67 -5.95 0.87
CA LYS A 9 15.51 -6.83 0.79
C LYS A 9 14.22 -6.11 0.50
N LEU A 10 14.25 -4.80 0.37
CA LEU A 10 13.06 -3.99 0.08
C LEU A 10 12.62 -4.23 -1.35
N ARG A 11 11.34 -4.57 -1.52
CA ARG A 11 10.75 -4.82 -2.83
C ARG A 11 9.40 -4.12 -2.96
N PHE A 12 9.12 -3.67 -4.16
CA PHE A 12 7.85 -3.02 -4.50
C PHE A 12 7.09 -3.90 -5.49
N PHE A 13 5.78 -4.01 -5.28
CA PHE A 13 4.89 -4.78 -6.15
C PHE A 13 3.66 -3.95 -6.47
N SER A 14 3.19 -4.07 -7.70
CA SER A 14 1.94 -3.46 -8.13
C SER A 14 0.89 -4.54 -8.26
N LEU A 15 -0.27 -4.33 -7.65
CA LEU A 15 -1.37 -5.28 -7.64
C LEU A 15 -2.64 -4.63 -8.16
N ASN A 16 -3.45 -5.42 -8.86
CA ASN A 16 -4.82 -5.03 -9.20
C ASN A 16 -5.75 -5.78 -8.26
N PRO A 17 -6.44 -5.10 -7.32
CA PRO A 17 -7.30 -5.78 -6.35
C PRO A 17 -8.37 -6.66 -6.97
N SER A 18 -8.88 -6.29 -8.14
CA SER A 18 -9.94 -7.06 -8.81
C SER A 18 -9.47 -8.44 -9.28
N ARG A 19 -8.15 -8.64 -9.37
CA ARG A 19 -7.58 -9.92 -9.80
C ARG A 19 -7.22 -10.85 -8.65
N LEU A 20 -7.38 -10.38 -7.42
CA LEU A 20 -7.12 -11.20 -6.24
C LEU A 20 -8.32 -12.10 -5.97
N ASP A 21 -8.07 -13.34 -5.57
CA ASP A 21 -9.12 -14.22 -5.09
C ASP A 21 -9.50 -13.85 -3.65
N ASP A 22 -10.55 -14.49 -3.12
CA ASP A 22 -11.07 -14.14 -1.80
C ASP A 22 -10.04 -14.36 -0.68
N GLU A 23 -9.25 -15.41 -0.79
CA GLU A 23 -8.22 -15.71 0.21
C GLU A 23 -7.09 -14.67 0.15
N GLN A 24 -6.67 -14.30 -1.05
CA GLN A 24 -5.65 -13.28 -1.24
C GLN A 24 -6.12 -11.93 -0.73
N LYS A 25 -7.38 -11.56 -0.99
CA LYS A 25 -7.96 -10.32 -0.46
C LYS A 25 -7.98 -10.33 1.07
N LYS A 26 -8.38 -11.44 1.66
CA LYS A 26 -8.43 -11.57 3.12
C LYS A 26 -7.04 -11.41 3.73
N THR A 27 -6.04 -12.09 3.17
CA THR A 27 -4.67 -12.00 3.65
C THR A 27 -4.14 -10.57 3.56
N LEU A 28 -4.38 -9.92 2.42
CA LEU A 28 -3.94 -8.54 2.23
C LEU A 28 -4.59 -7.60 3.23
N LEU A 29 -5.90 -7.74 3.46
CA LEU A 29 -6.61 -6.90 4.42
C LEU A 29 -6.12 -7.11 5.85
N GLU A 30 -5.79 -8.34 6.23
CA GLU A 30 -5.21 -8.62 7.54
C GLU A 30 -3.85 -7.93 7.70
N GLU A 31 -3.01 -7.99 6.67
CA GLU A 31 -1.72 -7.32 6.68
C GLU A 31 -1.88 -5.79 6.76
N ILE A 32 -2.82 -5.25 6.00
CA ILE A 32 -3.10 -3.82 6.02
C ILE A 32 -3.61 -3.38 7.39
N ASP A 33 -4.46 -4.17 8.02
CA ASP A 33 -4.98 -3.89 9.36
C ASP A 33 -3.84 -3.74 10.37
N VAL A 34 -2.89 -4.67 10.36
CA VAL A 34 -1.71 -4.61 11.23
C VAL A 34 -0.88 -3.36 10.95
N LEU A 35 -0.66 -3.07 9.67
CA LEU A 35 0.11 -1.90 9.25
C LEU A 35 -0.55 -0.60 9.72
N LEU A 36 -1.86 -0.49 9.55
CA LEU A 36 -2.59 0.72 9.92
C LEU A 36 -2.61 0.96 11.42
N LYS A 37 -2.73 -0.10 12.21
CA LYS A 37 -2.65 0.02 13.65
C LYS A 37 -1.29 0.56 14.09
N ASN A 38 -0.24 0.16 13.40
CA ASN A 38 1.10 0.67 13.68
C ASN A 38 1.24 2.14 13.24
N ALA A 39 0.79 2.46 12.03
CA ALA A 39 1.03 3.78 11.43
C ALA A 39 0.09 4.87 11.95
N TRP A 40 -1.18 4.54 12.14
CA TRP A 40 -2.23 5.53 12.48
C TRP A 40 -2.87 5.30 13.84
N GLY A 41 -2.81 4.10 14.38
CA GLY A 41 -3.44 3.74 15.65
C GLY A 41 -4.92 3.42 15.49
N LYS A 42 -5.75 4.41 15.20
CA LYS A 42 -7.20 4.23 15.02
C LYS A 42 -7.61 4.55 13.60
N PHE A 43 -8.55 3.78 13.07
CA PHE A 43 -9.09 3.98 11.73
C PHE A 43 -10.39 3.21 11.57
N ASP A 44 -11.16 3.55 10.54
CA ASP A 44 -12.39 2.84 10.19
C ASP A 44 -12.03 1.73 9.19
N ILE A 45 -12.11 0.48 9.65
CA ILE A 45 -11.74 -0.67 8.82
C ILE A 45 -12.66 -0.80 7.59
N ASN A 46 -13.94 -0.50 7.73
CA ASN A 46 -14.87 -0.60 6.60
C ASN A 46 -14.54 0.40 5.51
N PHE A 47 -14.21 1.63 5.91
CA PHE A 47 -13.79 2.65 4.98
C PHE A 47 -12.55 2.20 4.20
N LEU A 48 -11.57 1.66 4.91
CA LEU A 48 -10.31 1.23 4.29
C LEU A 48 -10.50 0.02 3.39
N GLU A 49 -11.30 -0.96 3.80
CA GLU A 49 -11.60 -2.10 2.93
C GLU A 49 -12.22 -1.65 1.63
N ASN A 50 -13.22 -0.79 1.69
CA ASN A 50 -13.88 -0.30 0.49
C ASN A 50 -12.93 0.46 -0.42
N HIS A 51 -12.16 1.39 0.14
CA HIS A 51 -11.23 2.18 -0.67
C HIS A 51 -10.07 1.37 -1.22
N THR A 52 -9.57 0.41 -0.46
CA THR A 52 -8.44 -0.41 -0.89
C THR A 52 -8.86 -1.40 -1.98
N LEU A 53 -9.94 -2.15 -1.74
CA LEU A 53 -10.36 -3.20 -2.67
C LEU A 53 -11.02 -2.67 -3.94
N THR A 54 -11.54 -1.44 -3.90
CA THR A 54 -12.12 -0.81 -5.08
C THR A 54 -11.13 0.04 -5.86
N SER A 55 -9.91 0.18 -5.35
CA SER A 55 -8.85 0.87 -6.09
C SER A 55 -8.47 0.08 -7.33
N GLU A 56 -8.08 0.79 -8.37
CA GLU A 56 -7.64 0.14 -9.61
C GLU A 56 -6.26 -0.48 -9.47
N GLN A 57 -5.44 0.09 -8.61
CA GLN A 57 -4.08 -0.38 -8.39
C GLN A 57 -3.67 -0.15 -6.94
N ILE A 58 -2.98 -1.12 -6.37
CA ILE A 58 -2.31 -0.99 -5.08
C ILE A 58 -0.84 -1.26 -5.31
N THR A 59 0.01 -0.35 -4.86
CA THR A 59 1.45 -0.60 -4.83
C THR A 59 1.82 -0.93 -3.39
N VAL A 60 2.50 -2.03 -3.19
CA VAL A 60 2.91 -2.49 -1.85
C VAL A 60 4.43 -2.51 -1.75
N ALA A 61 4.93 -2.22 -0.57
CA ALA A 61 6.34 -2.34 -0.24
C ALA A 61 6.50 -3.44 0.81
N ARG A 62 7.40 -4.37 0.56
CA ARG A 62 7.66 -5.50 1.45
C ARG A 62 9.13 -5.65 1.76
N ILE A 63 9.41 -6.10 2.98
CA ILE A 63 10.75 -6.51 3.41
C ILE A 63 10.62 -7.91 3.96
N GLY A 64 11.30 -8.87 3.32
CA GLY A 64 11.26 -10.26 3.77
C GLY A 64 9.85 -10.84 3.83
N GLY A 65 8.96 -10.40 2.95
CA GLY A 65 7.56 -10.84 2.94
C GLY A 65 6.63 -10.03 3.83
N GLU A 66 7.16 -9.19 4.71
CA GLU A 66 6.33 -8.36 5.57
C GLU A 66 5.90 -7.07 4.85
N LEU A 67 4.63 -6.75 4.94
CA LEU A 67 4.09 -5.52 4.36
C LEU A 67 4.48 -4.33 5.25
N ILE A 68 5.26 -3.40 4.70
CA ILE A 68 5.69 -2.20 5.43
C ILE A 68 5.07 -0.92 4.91
N GLY A 69 4.42 -0.98 3.77
CA GLY A 69 3.73 0.19 3.21
C GLY A 69 2.88 -0.17 2.03
N PHE A 70 1.89 0.67 1.74
CA PHE A 70 1.08 0.53 0.54
C PHE A 70 0.51 1.87 0.12
N CYS A 71 0.15 1.95 -1.16
CA CYS A 71 -0.45 3.13 -1.76
C CYS A 71 -1.62 2.67 -2.63
N ALA A 72 -2.80 3.23 -2.42
CA ALA A 72 -3.97 2.94 -3.23
C ALA A 72 -4.11 4.03 -4.30
N ILE A 73 -4.20 3.62 -5.56
CA ILE A 73 -4.19 4.51 -6.70
C ILE A 73 -5.40 4.25 -7.56
N ASN A 74 -6.05 5.33 -8.00
CA ASN A 74 -7.14 5.27 -8.94
C ASN A 74 -6.84 6.10 -10.17
N LYS A 75 -7.57 5.83 -11.24
CA LYS A 75 -7.50 6.59 -12.48
C LYS A 75 -8.78 7.38 -12.65
N LYS A 76 -8.65 8.59 -13.12
CA LYS A 76 -9.79 9.43 -13.42
C LYS A 76 -9.59 10.07 -14.79
N LYS A 77 -10.64 10.11 -15.58
CA LYS A 77 -10.58 10.75 -16.90
C LYS A 77 -11.04 12.19 -16.76
N ILE A 78 -10.14 13.11 -17.06
CA ILE A 78 -10.42 14.55 -17.01
C ILE A 78 -10.02 15.16 -18.35
N LEU A 79 -10.95 15.80 -19.03
CA LEU A 79 -10.72 16.46 -20.33
C LEU A 79 -10.01 15.50 -21.32
N ASN A 80 -10.50 14.27 -21.42
CA ASN A 80 -9.97 13.24 -22.31
C ASN A 80 -8.57 12.76 -21.97
N LYS A 81 -8.05 13.12 -20.78
CA LYS A 81 -6.77 12.63 -20.29
C LYS A 81 -7.00 11.71 -19.10
N VAL A 82 -6.22 10.65 -19.02
CA VAL A 82 -6.24 9.76 -17.86
C VAL A 82 -5.27 10.32 -16.82
N VAL A 83 -5.81 10.61 -15.63
CA VAL A 83 -5.03 11.12 -14.52
C VAL A 83 -5.01 10.07 -13.42
N HIS A 84 -3.82 9.72 -12.95
CA HIS A 84 -3.66 8.84 -11.80
C HIS A 84 -3.67 9.69 -10.55
N TYR A 85 -4.48 9.30 -9.55
CA TYR A 85 -4.45 10.01 -8.29
C TYR A 85 -4.37 9.02 -7.14
N ILE A 86 -3.75 9.48 -6.06
CA ILE A 86 -3.48 8.68 -4.88
C ILE A 86 -4.65 8.84 -3.91
N GLU A 87 -5.33 7.73 -3.60
CA GLU A 87 -6.37 7.73 -2.57
C GLU A 87 -5.74 7.94 -1.19
N PHE A 88 -4.73 7.13 -0.89
CA PHE A 88 -3.98 7.27 0.35
C PHE A 88 -2.71 6.43 0.29
N THR A 89 -1.76 6.81 1.14
CA THR A 89 -0.49 6.10 1.30
C THR A 89 -0.25 5.86 2.78
N VAL A 90 0.12 4.65 3.14
CA VAL A 90 0.41 4.27 4.52
C VAL A 90 1.78 3.63 4.59
N ILE A 91 2.60 4.07 5.53
CA ILE A 91 3.94 3.54 5.76
C ILE A 91 4.08 3.22 7.25
N ARG A 92 4.66 2.07 7.57
CA ARG A 92 4.99 1.72 8.95
C ARG A 92 5.86 2.80 9.57
N LYS A 93 5.59 3.14 10.83
CA LYS A 93 6.21 4.30 11.49
C LYS A 93 7.72 4.36 11.39
N ASP A 94 8.38 3.24 11.61
CA ASP A 94 9.84 3.17 11.59
C ASP A 94 10.45 3.33 10.20
N PHE A 95 9.64 3.33 9.15
CA PHE A 95 10.10 3.53 7.78
C PHE A 95 9.66 4.85 7.16
N GLN A 96 8.89 5.66 7.88
CA GLN A 96 8.32 6.90 7.32
C GLN A 96 9.37 7.93 6.89
N LYS A 97 10.51 7.95 7.54
CA LYS A 97 11.56 8.93 7.26
C LYS A 97 12.48 8.54 6.11
N LEU A 98 12.23 7.41 5.46
CA LEU A 98 13.09 6.89 4.39
C LEU A 98 12.62 7.26 2.99
N GLY A 99 11.61 8.12 2.86
CA GLY A 99 11.09 8.53 1.57
C GLY A 99 10.28 7.47 0.85
N LEU A 100 9.83 6.41 1.54
CA LEU A 100 9.08 5.32 0.93
C LEU A 100 7.73 5.75 0.39
N GLY A 101 7.08 6.71 1.05
CA GLY A 101 5.80 7.22 0.57
C GLY A 101 5.91 7.78 -0.83
N THR A 102 6.93 8.58 -1.09
CA THR A 102 7.20 9.13 -2.41
C THR A 102 7.51 8.01 -3.41
N ARG A 103 8.35 7.06 -3.03
CA ARG A 103 8.70 5.95 -3.91
C ARG A 103 7.49 5.08 -4.28
N LEU A 104 6.60 4.82 -3.33
CA LEU A 104 5.37 4.08 -3.59
C LEU A 104 4.45 4.82 -4.55
N SER A 105 4.36 6.12 -4.42
CA SER A 105 3.47 6.95 -5.25
C SER A 105 3.90 6.98 -6.71
N PHE A 106 5.19 6.81 -6.98
CA PHE A 106 5.74 6.87 -8.33
C PHE A 106 6.27 5.54 -8.86
N PHE A 107 5.93 4.47 -8.18
CA PHE A 107 6.33 3.12 -8.62
C PHE A 107 5.49 2.62 -9.82
#